data_726e0c500cb9594c3a738d96583a5429
#
_entry.id   726e0c500cb9594c3a738d96583a5429
#
_cell.length_a   1.000
_cell.length_b   1.000
_cell.length_c   1.000
_cell.angle_alpha   90.00
_cell.angle_beta   90.00
_cell.angle_gamma   90.00
#
_symmetry.space_group_name_H-M   'P 1'
#
loop_
_entity.id
_entity.type
_entity.pdbx_description
1 polymer ?
#
loop_
_entity_poly.entity_id
_entity_poly.type
_entity_poly.pdbx_seq_one_letter_code
_entity_poly.pdbx_strand_id
1 'polypeptide(L)'
;MASTDHPLTETGHTVRSRHADWWKDGWTWFAIVLALVAALPPILAKYPQMTDYPAHLARWYVMLSHGTNPVIDQYYGFRWAWSGNLGADLLIFPLSALFGIETGGRIIVIMVPVLTGLSLVTVERTLRGRIGVGTLLAMATIWSPSLIMGFLNFNLSLALALFAFAFWVRTEGWKWRAAVFVPIGMIVWLCHQSGWGVLGVMVFAYEWHRDRNLVRAVLATLPLWLPVVPTVLAGQQAPGSTNYGPSPLWVKWIEWKTAMRDNQGYLDIGCVILFCALPLVALAFRKLDGRLGIAMALMVLLSLIVPRHLGGGDYADYRLIGVALMLGALAIDWRAPKWAMGLAALPFLIRILITGLAWQATSTEVSAMLRALNQVPRGAKVAYAFEEVRSLWPTPSYGHIGSWATVRRDALVNCHFAIPGVHMLQIKAPGWKWVDPSQRYLLGPSKRVDLTKFAPAKAADYLWYYGERPPIALPEGAEVLYSTKHSFIARLHHPAEPVVPPVAASPHP
;
A
#
# COMPACT_ATOMS: atom_id res chain seq x y z
N MET A 1 -20.07 68.48 -11.02
CA MET A 1 -18.71 67.91 -10.94
C MET A 1 -18.61 67.23 -9.57
N ALA A 2 -18.84 65.93 -9.50
CA ALA A 2 -18.65 65.10 -8.33
C ALA A 2 -17.74 63.95 -8.74
N SER A 3 -16.55 63.94 -8.15
CA SER A 3 -15.52 62.90 -8.33
C SER A 3 -15.93 61.64 -7.58
N THR A 4 -16.10 60.54 -8.29
CA THR A 4 -16.29 59.21 -7.77
C THR A 4 -14.93 58.53 -7.66
N ASP A 5 -14.31 58.57 -6.49
CA ASP A 5 -13.14 57.75 -6.15
C ASP A 5 -13.63 56.33 -5.88
N HIS A 6 -13.25 55.38 -6.73
CA HIS A 6 -13.32 53.96 -6.47
C HIS A 6 -12.10 53.52 -5.63
N PRO A 7 -12.27 52.81 -4.52
CA PRO A 7 -11.15 52.22 -3.84
C PRO A 7 -10.73 50.91 -4.53
N LEU A 8 -9.56 50.95 -5.17
CA LEU A 8 -8.89 49.76 -5.73
C LEU A 8 -8.20 48.98 -4.62
N THR A 9 -8.65 47.74 -4.48
CA THR A 9 -7.82 46.56 -4.18
C THR A 9 -6.94 46.50 -2.93
N GLU A 10 -7.51 46.06 -1.83
CA GLU A 10 -6.78 45.36 -0.74
C GLU A 10 -6.93 43.82 -0.81
N THR A 11 -6.38 43.16 -1.82
CA THR A 11 -6.40 41.69 -1.88
C THR A 11 -5.02 41.04 -1.92
N GLY A 12 -3.93 41.82 -1.98
CA GLY A 12 -2.58 41.30 -2.11
C GLY A 12 -1.79 41.07 -0.82
N HIS A 13 -2.17 41.68 0.30
CA HIS A 13 -1.36 41.69 1.53
C HIS A 13 -1.73 40.68 2.63
N THR A 14 -2.88 39.99 2.53
CA THR A 14 -3.38 39.16 3.64
C THR A 14 -2.89 37.72 3.64
N VAL A 15 -2.33 37.20 2.55
CA VAL A 15 -1.84 35.80 2.49
C VAL A 15 -0.44 35.67 3.09
N ARG A 16 0.43 36.67 2.95
CA ARG A 16 1.81 36.59 3.46
C ARG A 16 1.95 36.67 5.00
N SER A 17 1.06 37.35 5.70
CA SER A 17 1.14 37.54 7.16
C SER A 17 0.61 36.36 7.99
N ARG A 18 -0.24 35.48 7.41
CA ARG A 18 -0.83 34.33 8.14
C ARG A 18 0.10 33.13 8.31
N HIS A 19 1.24 33.07 7.62
CA HIS A 19 2.16 31.95 7.69
C HIS A 19 3.32 32.11 8.68
N ALA A 20 3.52 33.31 9.24
CA ALA A 20 4.72 33.60 10.01
C ALA A 20 4.83 32.86 11.36
N ASP A 21 3.71 32.48 12.01
CA ASP A 21 3.68 32.02 13.39
C ASP A 21 3.11 30.60 13.60
N TRP A 22 3.32 29.70 12.63
CA TRP A 22 2.80 28.32 12.73
C TRP A 22 3.30 27.56 13.97
N TRP A 23 4.50 27.88 14.46
CA TRP A 23 5.10 27.28 15.66
C TRP A 23 4.41 27.70 16.96
N LYS A 24 3.61 28.76 16.96
CA LYS A 24 2.80 29.21 18.10
C LYS A 24 1.45 28.50 18.17
N ASP A 25 1.02 27.80 17.13
CA ASP A 25 -0.25 27.08 17.09
C ASP A 25 -0.13 25.69 17.73
N GLY A 26 -0.62 25.54 18.96
CA GLY A 26 -0.60 24.27 19.68
C GLY A 26 -1.31 23.12 18.97
N TRP A 27 -2.33 23.41 18.16
CA TRP A 27 -3.03 22.39 17.37
C TRP A 27 -2.16 21.88 16.21
N THR A 28 -1.30 22.71 15.65
CA THR A 28 -0.31 22.27 14.66
C THR A 28 0.67 21.27 15.27
N TRP A 29 1.20 21.56 16.47
CA TRP A 29 2.08 20.62 17.16
C TRP A 29 1.37 19.33 17.55
N PHE A 30 0.12 19.42 18.03
CA PHE A 30 -0.69 18.24 18.34
C PHE A 30 -0.89 17.36 17.11
N ALA A 31 -1.22 17.94 15.94
CA ALA A 31 -1.37 17.20 14.71
C ALA A 31 -0.04 16.58 14.20
N ILE A 32 1.10 17.28 14.40
CA ILE A 32 2.44 16.71 14.10
C ILE A 32 2.72 15.51 15.02
N VAL A 33 2.40 15.61 16.31
CA VAL A 33 2.55 14.48 17.24
C VAL A 33 1.68 13.29 16.80
N LEU A 34 0.42 13.52 16.39
CA LEU A 34 -0.43 12.46 15.85
C LEU A 34 0.18 11.84 14.57
N ALA A 35 0.78 12.65 13.69
CA ALA A 35 1.47 12.14 12.52
C ALA A 35 2.66 11.23 12.89
N LEU A 36 3.41 11.55 13.93
CA LEU A 36 4.49 10.69 14.45
C LEU A 36 3.92 9.43 15.11
N VAL A 37 2.84 9.54 15.86
CA VAL A 37 2.12 8.42 16.49
C VAL A 37 1.56 7.45 15.43
N ALA A 38 1.33 7.89 14.19
CA ALA A 38 0.92 7.00 13.11
C ALA A 38 1.94 5.87 12.83
N ALA A 39 3.19 6.00 13.26
CA ALA A 39 4.21 4.95 13.20
C ALA A 39 4.09 3.90 14.31
N LEU A 40 3.15 4.02 15.25
CA LEU A 40 3.08 3.13 16.42
C LEU A 40 3.01 1.63 16.07
N PRO A 41 2.17 1.15 15.11
CA PRO A 41 2.09 -0.27 14.79
C PRO A 41 3.44 -0.87 14.35
N PRO A 42 4.18 -0.31 13.37
CA PRO A 42 5.48 -0.87 12.98
C PRO A 42 6.60 -0.61 14.01
N ILE A 43 6.41 0.27 14.99
CA ILE A 43 7.35 0.43 16.11
C ILE A 43 7.14 -0.67 17.13
N LEU A 44 5.90 -1.00 17.49
CA LEU A 44 5.57 -2.06 18.44
C LEU A 44 5.81 -3.47 17.88
N ALA A 45 5.62 -3.66 16.57
CA ALA A 45 5.82 -4.95 15.90
C ALA A 45 7.25 -5.09 15.39
N LYS A 46 7.97 -6.13 15.82
CA LYS A 46 9.30 -6.48 15.28
C LYS A 46 9.20 -6.78 13.78
N TYR A 47 8.17 -7.50 13.37
CA TYR A 47 7.87 -7.84 11.99
C TYR A 47 6.60 -7.11 11.58
N PRO A 48 6.64 -6.18 10.60
CA PRO A 48 5.46 -5.49 10.11
C PRO A 48 4.39 -6.46 9.61
N GLN A 49 3.16 -6.26 10.05
CA GLN A 49 2.04 -7.16 9.80
C GLN A 49 1.21 -6.74 8.57
N MET A 50 1.87 -6.33 7.51
CA MET A 50 1.25 -6.06 6.22
C MET A 50 1.25 -7.32 5.36
N THR A 51 0.14 -7.61 4.66
CA THR A 51 0.00 -8.79 3.80
C THR A 51 1.16 -8.94 2.82
N ASP A 52 1.51 -7.85 2.12
CA ASP A 52 2.47 -7.87 1.02
C ASP A 52 3.92 -7.58 1.43
N TYR A 53 4.13 -7.10 2.66
CA TYR A 53 5.46 -6.67 3.11
C TYR A 53 6.55 -7.74 2.98
N PRO A 54 6.33 -9.01 3.38
CA PRO A 54 7.36 -10.03 3.23
C PRO A 54 7.74 -10.29 1.77
N ALA A 55 6.79 -10.24 0.84
CA ALA A 55 7.07 -10.38 -0.59
C ALA A 55 7.82 -9.16 -1.17
N HIS A 56 7.50 -7.95 -0.71
CA HIS A 56 8.29 -6.76 -1.05
C HIS A 56 9.72 -6.87 -0.53
N LEU A 57 9.90 -7.29 0.73
CA LEU A 57 11.22 -7.45 1.32
C LEU A 57 12.07 -8.47 0.54
N ALA A 58 11.49 -9.61 0.18
CA ALA A 58 12.16 -10.62 -0.62
C ALA A 58 12.48 -10.12 -2.05
N ARG A 59 11.55 -9.39 -2.69
CA ARG A 59 11.82 -8.75 -3.99
C ARG A 59 13.00 -7.79 -3.92
N TRP A 60 13.06 -6.96 -2.89
CA TRP A 60 14.19 -6.05 -2.66
C TRP A 60 15.48 -6.83 -2.39
N TYR A 61 15.41 -7.92 -1.63
CA TYR A 61 16.55 -8.78 -1.37
C TYR A 61 17.11 -9.37 -2.68
N VAL A 62 16.25 -9.96 -3.51
CA VAL A 62 16.66 -10.47 -4.82
C VAL A 62 17.23 -9.36 -5.72
N MET A 63 16.57 -8.20 -5.77
CA MET A 63 17.02 -7.04 -6.54
C MET A 63 18.44 -6.60 -6.17
N LEU A 64 18.75 -6.55 -4.87
CA LEU A 64 20.05 -6.10 -4.36
C LEU A 64 21.12 -7.19 -4.45
N SER A 65 20.73 -8.47 -4.44
CA SER A 65 21.64 -9.62 -4.47
C SER A 65 21.89 -10.16 -5.87
N HIS A 66 21.07 -9.77 -6.85
CA HIS A 66 21.18 -10.26 -8.23
C HIS A 66 22.53 -9.88 -8.85
N GLY A 67 23.18 -10.87 -9.48
CA GLY A 67 24.52 -10.74 -10.04
C GLY A 67 25.68 -10.87 -9.02
N THR A 68 25.39 -10.92 -7.71
CA THR A 68 26.42 -11.06 -6.67
C THR A 68 26.24 -12.28 -5.77
N ASN A 69 25.04 -12.84 -5.72
CA ASN A 69 24.72 -14.03 -4.94
C ASN A 69 24.34 -15.19 -5.90
N PRO A 70 25.25 -16.15 -6.19
CA PRO A 70 24.99 -17.24 -7.14
C PRO A 70 23.84 -18.15 -6.72
N VAL A 71 23.55 -18.29 -5.42
CA VAL A 71 22.42 -19.08 -4.92
C VAL A 71 21.08 -18.44 -5.28
N ILE A 72 20.97 -17.10 -5.12
CA ILE A 72 19.80 -16.34 -5.57
C ILE A 72 19.68 -16.39 -7.09
N ASP A 73 20.79 -16.20 -7.81
CA ASP A 73 20.81 -16.19 -9.28
C ASP A 73 20.45 -17.54 -9.90
N GLN A 74 20.60 -18.64 -9.17
CA GLN A 74 20.11 -19.95 -9.60
C GLN A 74 18.59 -19.98 -9.75
N TYR A 75 17.85 -19.32 -8.86
CA TYR A 75 16.40 -19.40 -8.78
C TYR A 75 15.67 -18.19 -9.33
N TYR A 76 16.28 -17.02 -9.22
CA TYR A 76 15.63 -15.75 -9.50
C TYR A 76 16.40 -14.94 -10.54
N GLY A 77 15.67 -14.13 -11.29
CA GLY A 77 16.17 -13.04 -12.11
C GLY A 77 15.49 -11.74 -11.69
N PHE A 78 16.13 -10.62 -12.02
CA PHE A 78 15.55 -9.31 -11.82
C PHE A 78 15.76 -8.46 -13.08
N ARG A 79 14.67 -7.93 -13.62
CA ARG A 79 14.69 -7.08 -14.80
C ARG A 79 14.09 -5.74 -14.51
N TRP A 80 14.92 -4.70 -14.50
CA TRP A 80 14.44 -3.33 -14.36
C TRP A 80 13.52 -2.94 -15.52
N ALA A 81 12.41 -2.31 -15.18
CA ALA A 81 11.48 -1.73 -16.14
C ALA A 81 11.03 -0.36 -15.64
N TRP A 82 10.85 0.58 -16.55
CA TRP A 82 10.19 1.84 -16.23
C TRP A 82 8.75 1.54 -15.86
N SER A 83 8.40 1.85 -14.62
CA SER A 83 7.09 1.55 -14.06
C SER A 83 6.70 2.63 -13.05
N GLY A 84 5.44 3.01 -13.06
CA GLY A 84 4.86 3.84 -12.02
C GLY A 84 4.58 3.04 -10.74
N ASN A 85 5.60 2.34 -10.20
CA ASN A 85 5.51 1.52 -8.98
C ASN A 85 6.90 1.23 -8.38
N LEU A 86 7.80 2.24 -8.29
CA LEU A 86 9.20 2.09 -7.91
C LEU A 86 9.60 2.85 -6.63
N GLY A 87 8.69 3.56 -5.95
CA GLY A 87 9.07 4.46 -4.87
C GLY A 87 9.88 3.80 -3.75
N ALA A 88 9.35 2.75 -3.14
CA ALA A 88 10.03 2.01 -2.08
C ALA A 88 11.23 1.20 -2.61
N ASP A 89 11.18 0.76 -3.88
CA ASP A 89 12.29 0.05 -4.53
C ASP A 89 13.52 0.93 -4.69
N LEU A 90 13.34 2.23 -4.91
CA LEU A 90 14.45 3.18 -4.96
C LEU A 90 14.95 3.55 -3.56
N LEU A 91 14.05 3.68 -2.59
CA LEU A 91 14.41 4.03 -1.22
C LEU A 91 15.19 2.92 -0.50
N ILE A 92 14.94 1.65 -0.84
CA ILE A 92 15.60 0.53 -0.16
C ILE A 92 17.11 0.49 -0.43
N PHE A 93 17.62 1.03 -1.56
CA PHE A 93 19.05 1.05 -1.87
C PHE A 93 19.87 1.73 -0.76
N PRO A 94 19.70 3.03 -0.48
CA PRO A 94 20.45 3.68 0.57
C PRO A 94 20.12 3.14 1.96
N LEU A 95 18.86 2.79 2.24
CA LEU A 95 18.45 2.29 3.54
C LEU A 95 19.05 0.89 3.84
N SER A 96 19.10 0.02 2.84
CA SER A 96 19.72 -1.30 3.00
C SER A 96 21.23 -1.22 3.14
N ALA A 97 21.87 -0.30 2.41
CA ALA A 97 23.33 -0.08 2.53
C ALA A 97 23.74 0.40 3.93
N LEU A 98 22.90 1.26 4.56
CA LEU A 98 23.19 1.83 5.88
C LEU A 98 22.76 0.93 7.05
N PHE A 99 21.63 0.24 6.94
CA PHE A 99 20.95 -0.42 8.06
C PHE A 99 20.71 -1.91 7.85
N GLY A 100 21.07 -2.46 6.69
CA GLY A 100 20.67 -3.80 6.27
C GLY A 100 19.21 -3.86 5.80
N ILE A 101 18.87 -4.90 5.05
CA ILE A 101 17.59 -4.96 4.32
C ILE A 101 16.35 -5.06 5.22
N GLU A 102 16.40 -5.85 6.30
CA GLU A 102 15.26 -6.00 7.22
C GLU A 102 14.96 -4.68 7.94
N THR A 103 16.00 -3.98 8.42
CA THR A 103 15.85 -2.67 9.07
C THR A 103 15.46 -1.59 8.07
N GLY A 104 16.11 -1.55 6.90
CA GLY A 104 15.79 -0.61 5.83
C GLY A 104 14.33 -0.72 5.37
N GLY A 105 13.85 -1.95 5.17
CA GLY A 105 12.44 -2.20 4.84
C GLY A 105 11.49 -1.73 5.96
N ARG A 106 11.84 -1.98 7.23
CA ARG A 106 11.03 -1.51 8.38
C ARG A 106 11.01 0.01 8.48
N ILE A 107 12.12 0.71 8.17
CA ILE A 107 12.16 2.18 8.11
C ILE A 107 11.18 2.70 7.08
N ILE A 108 11.07 2.08 5.90
CA ILE A 108 10.07 2.47 4.88
C ILE A 108 8.66 2.35 5.45
N VAL A 109 8.32 1.25 6.12
CA VAL A 109 7.01 1.01 6.73
C VAL A 109 6.68 2.05 7.82
N ILE A 110 7.67 2.49 8.60
CA ILE A 110 7.54 3.56 9.61
C ILE A 110 7.34 4.92 8.93
N MET A 111 8.11 5.21 7.90
CA MET A 111 8.15 6.52 7.24
C MET A 111 6.85 6.84 6.51
N VAL A 112 6.23 5.87 5.84
CA VAL A 112 5.05 6.10 5.00
C VAL A 112 3.87 6.69 5.78
N PRO A 113 3.38 6.13 6.90
CA PRO A 113 2.27 6.71 7.65
C PRO A 113 2.63 8.07 8.27
N VAL A 114 3.88 8.28 8.70
CA VAL A 114 4.35 9.59 9.21
C VAL A 114 4.28 10.65 8.12
N LEU A 115 4.82 10.37 6.94
CA LEU A 115 4.77 11.30 5.81
C LEU A 115 3.33 11.61 5.39
N THR A 116 2.45 10.61 5.41
CA THR A 116 1.02 10.83 5.12
C THR A 116 0.40 11.77 6.16
N GLY A 117 0.63 11.57 7.45
CA GLY A 117 0.14 12.47 8.50
C GLY A 117 0.68 13.90 8.37
N LEU A 118 2.00 14.05 8.14
CA LEU A 118 2.62 15.36 7.93
C LEU A 118 2.10 16.06 6.66
N SER A 119 1.80 15.31 5.61
CA SER A 119 1.22 15.87 4.39
C SER A 119 -0.20 16.41 4.61
N LEU A 120 -1.03 15.72 5.42
CA LEU A 120 -2.35 16.22 5.82
C LEU A 120 -2.26 17.55 6.58
N VAL A 121 -1.34 17.64 7.55
CA VAL A 121 -1.03 18.89 8.28
C VAL A 121 -0.63 19.99 7.30
N THR A 122 0.23 19.68 6.34
CA THR A 122 0.75 20.64 5.35
C THR A 122 -0.36 21.15 4.43
N VAL A 123 -1.25 20.25 3.95
CA VAL A 123 -2.39 20.63 3.10
C VAL A 123 -3.32 21.58 3.84
N GLU A 124 -3.76 21.24 5.04
CA GLU A 124 -4.70 22.10 5.77
C GLU A 124 -4.07 23.45 6.15
N ARG A 125 -2.83 23.45 6.63
CA ARG A 125 -2.08 24.68 6.89
C ARG A 125 -1.96 25.57 5.66
N THR A 126 -1.72 24.96 4.51
CA THR A 126 -1.62 25.70 3.23
C THR A 126 -2.96 26.29 2.82
N LEU A 127 -4.04 25.53 2.93
CA LEU A 127 -5.36 25.96 2.47
C LEU A 127 -6.04 26.95 3.44
N ARG A 128 -5.82 26.81 4.76
CA ARG A 128 -6.60 27.50 5.79
C ARG A 128 -5.76 28.27 6.82
N GLY A 129 -4.44 28.10 6.80
CA GLY A 129 -3.51 28.75 7.75
C GLY A 129 -3.59 28.23 9.19
N ARG A 130 -4.40 27.21 9.47
CA ARG A 130 -4.64 26.62 10.80
C ARG A 130 -4.93 25.14 10.71
N ILE A 131 -4.86 24.42 11.83
CA ILE A 131 -5.37 23.05 11.94
C ILE A 131 -6.81 23.09 12.45
N GLY A 132 -7.68 22.30 11.84
CA GLY A 132 -9.08 22.13 12.21
C GLY A 132 -9.47 20.68 12.44
N VAL A 133 -10.76 20.47 12.66
CA VAL A 133 -11.38 19.14 12.85
C VAL A 133 -11.05 18.21 11.70
N GLY A 134 -11.01 18.74 10.46
CA GLY A 134 -10.78 17.95 9.23
C GLY A 134 -9.46 17.17 9.26
N THR A 135 -8.34 17.81 9.62
CA THR A 135 -7.04 17.12 9.72
C THR A 135 -7.05 16.04 10.81
N LEU A 136 -7.61 16.34 11.98
CA LEU A 136 -7.62 15.40 13.11
C LEU A 136 -8.45 14.14 12.79
N LEU A 137 -9.57 14.31 12.09
CA LEU A 137 -10.37 13.19 11.59
C LEU A 137 -9.62 12.43 10.49
N ALA A 138 -9.01 13.13 9.51
CA ALA A 138 -8.30 12.51 8.41
C ALA A 138 -7.14 11.62 8.87
N MET A 139 -6.52 11.89 10.02
CA MET A 139 -5.48 11.01 10.61
C MET A 139 -5.97 9.56 10.76
N ALA A 140 -7.26 9.33 11.08
CA ALA A 140 -7.80 7.98 11.25
C ALA A 140 -7.83 7.16 9.94
N THR A 141 -7.73 7.80 8.79
CA THR A 141 -7.71 7.14 7.47
C THR A 141 -6.31 6.75 7.00
N ILE A 142 -5.24 7.13 7.71
CA ILE A 142 -3.85 6.79 7.36
C ILE A 142 -3.69 5.27 7.27
N TRP A 143 -4.16 4.54 8.28
CA TRP A 143 -4.18 3.08 8.31
C TRP A 143 -5.46 2.55 7.62
N SER A 144 -5.63 2.94 6.35
CA SER A 144 -6.63 2.34 5.46
C SER A 144 -6.19 0.95 5.00
N PRO A 145 -7.09 0.13 4.46
CA PRO A 145 -6.75 -1.19 3.94
C PRO A 145 -5.61 -1.20 2.94
N SER A 146 -5.45 -0.15 2.13
CA SER A 146 -4.34 -0.05 1.18
C SER A 146 -2.97 -0.04 1.86
N LEU A 147 -2.84 0.59 3.05
CA LEU A 147 -1.60 0.56 3.82
C LEU A 147 -1.45 -0.76 4.59
N ILE A 148 -2.53 -1.26 5.20
CA ILE A 148 -2.53 -2.52 5.95
C ILE A 148 -2.21 -3.71 5.04
N MET A 149 -2.67 -3.70 3.79
CA MET A 149 -2.33 -4.72 2.79
C MET A 149 -0.86 -4.61 2.33
N GLY A 150 -0.20 -3.48 2.54
CA GLY A 150 1.21 -3.30 2.17
C GLY A 150 1.44 -2.61 0.84
N PHE A 151 0.47 -1.84 0.32
CA PHE A 151 0.65 -1.06 -0.92
C PHE A 151 1.57 0.15 -0.67
N LEU A 152 2.84 -0.16 -0.31
CA LEU A 152 3.82 0.83 0.16
C LEU A 152 4.11 1.91 -0.88
N ASN A 153 4.32 1.53 -2.15
CA ASN A 153 4.58 2.48 -3.23
C ASN A 153 3.41 3.45 -3.43
N PHE A 154 2.17 2.93 -3.37
CA PHE A 154 0.97 3.75 -3.50
C PHE A 154 0.85 4.75 -2.35
N ASN A 155 0.98 4.30 -1.10
CA ASN A 155 0.81 5.18 0.07
C ASN A 155 1.95 6.21 0.19
N LEU A 156 3.18 5.86 -0.21
CA LEU A 156 4.28 6.81 -0.34
C LEU A 156 3.96 7.87 -1.41
N SER A 157 3.49 7.43 -2.58
CA SER A 157 3.09 8.34 -3.66
C SER A 157 1.92 9.23 -3.26
N LEU A 158 0.96 8.73 -2.47
CA LEU A 158 -0.14 9.53 -1.91
C LEU A 158 0.38 10.63 -0.98
N ALA A 159 1.30 10.32 -0.07
CA ALA A 159 1.91 11.32 0.80
C ALA A 159 2.65 12.40 -0.02
N LEU A 160 3.42 12.01 -1.04
CA LEU A 160 4.08 12.94 -1.94
C LEU A 160 3.10 13.77 -2.76
N ALA A 161 1.99 13.16 -3.22
CA ALA A 161 0.92 13.85 -3.94
C ALA A 161 0.26 14.96 -3.08
N LEU A 162 0.01 14.68 -1.80
CA LEU A 162 -0.52 15.66 -0.86
C LEU A 162 0.47 16.81 -0.60
N PHE A 163 1.77 16.53 -0.43
CA PHE A 163 2.80 17.57 -0.33
C PHE A 163 2.90 18.39 -1.64
N ALA A 164 2.91 17.71 -2.79
CA ALA A 164 2.94 18.35 -4.09
C ALA A 164 1.70 19.23 -4.31
N PHE A 165 0.52 18.78 -3.90
CA PHE A 165 -0.69 19.59 -3.95
C PHE A 165 -0.59 20.84 -3.06
N ALA A 166 -0.10 20.72 -1.83
CA ALA A 166 0.14 21.88 -0.96
C ALA A 166 1.15 22.85 -1.60
N PHE A 167 2.17 22.33 -2.26
CA PHE A 167 3.14 23.13 -2.99
C PHE A 167 2.52 23.79 -4.23
N TRP A 168 1.63 23.07 -4.95
CA TRP A 168 0.86 23.64 -6.06
C TRP A 168 0.08 24.88 -5.64
N VAL A 169 -0.59 24.82 -4.50
CA VAL A 169 -1.37 25.95 -3.96
C VAL A 169 -0.45 27.11 -3.57
N ARG A 170 0.71 26.83 -2.92
CA ARG A 170 1.66 27.87 -2.48
C ARG A 170 2.36 28.61 -3.63
N THR A 171 2.48 27.96 -4.78
CA THR A 171 3.15 28.49 -5.97
C THR A 171 2.18 29.17 -6.93
N GLU A 172 0.96 29.46 -6.49
CA GLU A 172 0.00 30.24 -7.28
C GLU A 172 0.63 31.59 -7.70
N GLY A 173 0.51 31.90 -8.98
CA GLY A 173 1.12 33.11 -9.58
C GLY A 173 2.60 32.98 -9.95
N TRP A 174 3.31 31.88 -9.63
CA TRP A 174 4.69 31.70 -10.08
C TRP A 174 4.77 31.45 -11.59
N LYS A 175 5.62 32.20 -12.26
CA LYS A 175 5.85 32.05 -13.72
C LYS A 175 6.40 30.65 -14.07
N TRP A 176 7.18 30.04 -13.18
CA TRP A 176 7.84 28.75 -13.37
C TRP A 176 7.05 27.56 -12.80
N ARG A 177 5.86 27.79 -12.25
CA ARG A 177 5.02 26.75 -11.65
C ARG A 177 4.87 25.54 -12.56
N ALA A 178 4.50 25.73 -13.82
CA ALA A 178 4.32 24.65 -14.78
C ALA A 178 5.61 23.85 -14.98
N ALA A 179 6.74 24.51 -15.19
CA ALA A 179 8.03 23.84 -15.39
C ALA A 179 8.47 23.03 -14.18
N VAL A 180 8.25 23.53 -12.95
CA VAL A 180 8.58 22.83 -11.70
C VAL A 180 7.71 21.59 -11.49
N PHE A 181 6.45 21.64 -11.92
CA PHE A 181 5.53 20.52 -11.71
C PHE A 181 5.67 19.39 -12.74
N VAL A 182 6.40 19.58 -13.85
CA VAL A 182 6.77 18.48 -14.75
C VAL A 182 7.62 17.42 -14.00
N PRO A 183 8.79 17.74 -13.41
CA PRO A 183 9.58 16.75 -12.67
C PRO A 183 8.87 16.26 -11.40
N ILE A 184 8.10 17.10 -10.69
CA ILE A 184 7.31 16.66 -9.54
C ILE A 184 6.29 15.60 -9.95
N GLY A 185 5.57 15.81 -11.05
CA GLY A 185 4.62 14.83 -11.60
C GLY A 185 5.31 13.50 -11.93
N MET A 186 6.51 13.55 -12.52
CA MET A 186 7.32 12.35 -12.81
C MET A 186 7.75 11.62 -11.52
N ILE A 187 8.19 12.31 -10.48
CA ILE A 187 8.60 11.71 -9.21
C ILE A 187 7.40 11.03 -8.54
N VAL A 188 6.24 11.70 -8.46
CA VAL A 188 5.03 11.12 -7.87
C VAL A 188 4.56 9.90 -8.66
N TRP A 189 4.61 9.96 -9.99
CA TRP A 189 4.28 8.83 -10.86
C TRP A 189 5.25 7.67 -10.67
N LEU A 190 6.56 7.94 -10.64
CA LEU A 190 7.59 6.93 -10.45
C LEU A 190 7.40 6.16 -9.14
N CYS A 191 6.93 6.85 -8.09
CA CYS A 191 6.55 6.19 -6.85
C CYS A 191 5.35 5.27 -7.06
N HIS A 192 4.24 5.81 -7.60
CA HIS A 192 3.06 5.00 -7.97
C HIS A 192 2.08 5.79 -8.85
N GLN A 193 1.67 5.18 -9.97
CA GLN A 193 0.75 5.81 -10.93
C GLN A 193 -0.59 6.28 -10.33
N SER A 194 -1.17 5.52 -9.36
CA SER A 194 -2.45 5.92 -8.74
C SER A 194 -2.29 7.15 -7.84
N GLY A 195 -1.15 7.31 -7.13
CA GLY A 195 -0.89 8.53 -6.36
C GLY A 195 -0.69 9.76 -7.25
N TRP A 196 -0.06 9.59 -8.41
CA TRP A 196 0.01 10.62 -9.44
C TRP A 196 -1.38 11.00 -9.97
N GLY A 197 -2.26 10.02 -10.21
CA GLY A 197 -3.66 10.28 -10.58
C GLY A 197 -4.41 11.08 -9.51
N VAL A 198 -4.20 10.78 -8.22
CA VAL A 198 -4.75 11.56 -7.09
C VAL A 198 -4.27 13.00 -7.12
N LEU A 199 -2.97 13.26 -7.38
CA LEU A 199 -2.44 14.62 -7.53
C LEU A 199 -3.16 15.37 -8.66
N GLY A 200 -3.32 14.74 -9.82
CA GLY A 200 -4.03 15.32 -10.97
C GLY A 200 -5.46 15.72 -10.61
N VAL A 201 -6.20 14.86 -9.92
CA VAL A 201 -7.57 15.15 -9.48
C VAL A 201 -7.62 16.28 -8.45
N MET A 202 -6.70 16.32 -7.49
CA MET A 202 -6.66 17.40 -6.51
C MET A 202 -6.34 18.76 -7.15
N VAL A 203 -5.38 18.80 -8.07
CA VAL A 203 -5.04 20.02 -8.82
C VAL A 203 -6.22 20.47 -9.67
N PHE A 204 -6.84 19.55 -10.41
CA PHE A 204 -8.04 19.85 -11.20
C PHE A 204 -9.16 20.42 -10.33
N ALA A 205 -9.48 19.79 -9.21
CA ALA A 205 -10.55 20.21 -8.31
C ALA A 205 -10.28 21.60 -7.73
N TYR A 206 -9.03 21.88 -7.35
CA TYR A 206 -8.60 23.19 -6.86
C TYR A 206 -8.78 24.29 -7.90
N GLU A 207 -8.28 24.09 -9.12
CA GLU A 207 -8.34 25.07 -10.20
C GLU A 207 -9.79 25.27 -10.66
N TRP A 208 -10.58 24.19 -10.76
CA TRP A 208 -12.00 24.29 -11.11
C TRP A 208 -12.80 25.06 -10.03
N HIS A 209 -12.56 24.78 -8.76
CA HIS A 209 -13.22 25.51 -7.69
C HIS A 209 -12.88 27.00 -7.71
N ARG A 210 -11.62 27.34 -8.03
CA ARG A 210 -11.13 28.73 -8.06
C ARG A 210 -11.72 29.52 -9.25
N ASP A 211 -11.58 29.01 -10.46
CA ASP A 211 -11.86 29.76 -11.68
C ASP A 211 -13.27 29.50 -12.25
N ARG A 212 -13.95 28.47 -11.78
CA ARG A 212 -15.24 27.98 -12.28
C ARG A 212 -15.23 27.72 -13.80
N ASN A 213 -14.06 27.48 -14.37
CA ASN A 213 -13.84 27.21 -15.77
C ASN A 213 -13.23 25.83 -15.95
N LEU A 214 -14.00 24.90 -16.52
CA LEU A 214 -13.61 23.51 -16.71
C LEU A 214 -12.38 23.37 -17.62
N VAL A 215 -12.35 24.12 -18.73
CA VAL A 215 -11.24 24.05 -19.70
C VAL A 215 -9.94 24.53 -19.05
N ARG A 216 -9.96 25.66 -18.33
CA ARG A 216 -8.79 26.17 -17.61
C ARG A 216 -8.31 25.16 -16.54
N ALA A 217 -9.24 24.53 -15.82
CA ALA A 217 -8.90 23.53 -14.82
C ALA A 217 -8.19 22.31 -15.45
N VAL A 218 -8.67 21.83 -16.59
CA VAL A 218 -8.01 20.74 -17.33
C VAL A 218 -6.63 21.19 -17.83
N LEU A 219 -6.53 22.36 -18.47
CA LEU A 219 -5.26 22.87 -18.98
C LEU A 219 -4.21 23.10 -17.86
N ALA A 220 -4.64 23.48 -16.67
CA ALA A 220 -3.76 23.64 -15.52
C ALA A 220 -3.08 22.32 -15.10
N THR A 221 -3.67 21.15 -15.40
CA THR A 221 -3.06 19.84 -15.09
C THR A 221 -2.03 19.38 -16.12
N LEU A 222 -1.89 20.04 -17.29
CA LEU A 222 -0.96 19.64 -18.36
C LEU A 222 0.49 19.39 -17.89
N PRO A 223 1.07 20.20 -16.97
CA PRO A 223 2.41 19.94 -16.46
C PRO A 223 2.59 18.56 -15.80
N LEU A 224 1.48 17.95 -15.35
CA LEU A 224 1.46 16.63 -14.73
C LEU A 224 1.30 15.49 -15.74
N TRP A 225 1.07 15.77 -17.06
CA TRP A 225 0.72 14.74 -18.04
C TRP A 225 1.92 14.00 -18.67
N LEU A 226 3.13 14.48 -18.48
CA LEU A 226 4.32 13.80 -19.03
C LEU A 226 4.37 12.31 -18.69
N PRO A 227 3.99 11.84 -17.47
CA PRO A 227 3.96 10.42 -17.12
C PRO A 227 2.97 9.57 -17.94
N VAL A 228 2.03 10.16 -18.67
CA VAL A 228 1.14 9.41 -19.58
C VAL A 228 1.96 8.64 -20.62
N VAL A 229 3.04 9.26 -21.14
CA VAL A 229 3.88 8.63 -22.16
C VAL A 229 4.48 7.29 -21.69
N PRO A 230 5.27 7.23 -20.58
CA PRO A 230 5.78 5.95 -20.12
C PRO A 230 4.68 5.00 -19.63
N THR A 231 3.54 5.51 -19.12
CA THR A 231 2.40 4.66 -18.74
C THR A 231 1.81 3.92 -19.94
N VAL A 232 1.58 4.61 -21.05
CA VAL A 232 1.06 4.01 -22.29
C VAL A 232 2.07 3.02 -22.87
N LEU A 233 3.35 3.38 -22.90
CA LEU A 233 4.41 2.49 -23.41
C LEU A 233 4.56 1.23 -22.55
N ALA A 234 4.49 1.36 -21.23
CA ALA A 234 4.54 0.21 -20.31
C ALA A 234 3.30 -0.70 -20.43
N GLY A 235 2.12 -0.12 -20.61
CA GLY A 235 0.87 -0.87 -20.78
C GLY A 235 0.84 -1.75 -22.02
N GLN A 236 1.61 -1.41 -23.06
CA GLN A 236 1.75 -2.23 -24.26
C GLN A 236 2.62 -3.49 -24.04
N GLN A 237 3.45 -3.51 -23.00
CA GLN A 237 4.37 -4.61 -22.69
C GLN A 237 3.80 -5.62 -21.68
N ALA A 238 2.78 -5.24 -20.92
CA ALA A 238 2.17 -6.09 -19.90
C ALA A 238 0.70 -6.36 -20.27
N PRO A 239 0.37 -7.54 -20.84
CA PRO A 239 -1.01 -7.96 -21.05
C PRO A 239 -1.65 -8.29 -19.70
N GLY A 240 -1.92 -7.27 -18.90
CA GLY A 240 -2.68 -7.40 -17.66
C GLY A 240 -4.18 -7.46 -17.95
N SER A 241 -4.88 -8.37 -17.28
CA SER A 241 -6.34 -8.40 -17.37
C SER A 241 -6.93 -7.10 -16.78
N THR A 242 -7.91 -6.54 -17.48
CA THR A 242 -8.73 -5.45 -16.97
C THR A 242 -10.12 -6.00 -16.73
N ASN A 243 -10.54 -6.10 -15.46
CA ASN A 243 -11.86 -6.61 -15.10
C ASN A 243 -12.35 -6.07 -13.75
N TYR A 244 -13.67 -6.11 -13.57
CA TYR A 244 -14.35 -5.65 -12.35
C TYR A 244 -14.52 -6.77 -11.30
N GLY A 245 -14.03 -7.96 -11.56
CA GLY A 245 -14.30 -9.15 -10.76
C GLY A 245 -15.71 -9.75 -10.98
N PRO A 246 -15.99 -10.88 -10.35
CA PRO A 246 -17.32 -11.50 -10.42
C PRO A 246 -18.34 -10.62 -9.67
N SER A 247 -19.50 -10.36 -10.28
CA SER A 247 -20.56 -9.52 -9.69
C SER A 247 -20.08 -8.10 -9.31
N PRO A 248 -19.77 -7.22 -10.27
CA PRO A 248 -19.12 -5.93 -10.03
C PRO A 248 -19.77 -5.06 -8.94
N LEU A 249 -21.09 -4.94 -8.92
CA LEU A 249 -21.80 -4.14 -7.91
C LEU A 249 -21.62 -4.68 -6.49
N TRP A 250 -21.63 -6.03 -6.34
CA TRP A 250 -21.35 -6.66 -5.05
C TRP A 250 -19.93 -6.44 -4.59
N VAL A 251 -18.94 -6.54 -5.50
CA VAL A 251 -17.54 -6.26 -5.21
C VAL A 251 -17.40 -4.81 -4.72
N LYS A 252 -17.94 -3.82 -5.45
CA LYS A 252 -17.92 -2.41 -5.04
C LYS A 252 -18.56 -2.19 -3.66
N TRP A 253 -19.73 -2.83 -3.41
CA TRP A 253 -20.37 -2.77 -2.10
C TRP A 253 -19.47 -3.29 -0.97
N ILE A 254 -18.85 -4.47 -1.17
CA ILE A 254 -17.94 -5.05 -0.17
C ILE A 254 -16.72 -4.16 0.05
N GLU A 255 -16.14 -3.60 -1.01
CA GLU A 255 -14.99 -2.70 -0.91
C GLU A 255 -15.33 -1.44 -0.11
N TRP A 256 -16.47 -0.82 -0.36
CA TRP A 256 -16.94 0.32 0.43
C TRP A 256 -17.25 -0.08 1.89
N LYS A 257 -17.94 -1.20 2.12
CA LYS A 257 -18.19 -1.71 3.46
C LYS A 257 -16.92 -1.96 4.25
N THR A 258 -15.86 -2.39 3.58
CA THR A 258 -14.55 -2.73 4.18
C THR A 258 -13.51 -1.61 4.05
N ALA A 259 -13.91 -0.40 3.67
CA ALA A 259 -13.02 0.72 3.37
C ALA A 259 -12.12 1.17 4.55
N MET A 260 -12.50 0.81 5.77
CA MET A 260 -11.70 1.02 6.99
C MET A 260 -11.32 -0.30 7.67
N ARG A 261 -11.33 -1.43 6.92
CA ARG A 261 -11.03 -2.77 7.44
C ARG A 261 -9.67 -2.81 8.11
N ASP A 262 -9.65 -3.34 9.34
CA ASP A 262 -8.44 -3.62 10.10
C ASP A 262 -8.65 -4.89 10.95
N ASN A 263 -8.92 -4.76 12.25
CA ASN A 263 -9.03 -5.89 13.18
C ASN A 263 -10.43 -6.05 13.80
N GLN A 264 -11.24 -4.99 13.86
CA GLN A 264 -12.51 -4.96 14.62
C GLN A 264 -13.67 -4.55 13.72
N GLY A 265 -14.40 -5.54 13.19
CA GLY A 265 -15.44 -5.31 12.18
C GLY A 265 -16.48 -4.27 12.54
N TYR A 266 -16.99 -4.24 13.78
CA TYR A 266 -17.98 -3.23 14.20
C TYR A 266 -17.39 -1.82 14.28
N LEU A 267 -16.17 -1.67 14.83
CA LEU A 267 -15.47 -0.39 14.87
C LEU A 267 -15.16 0.10 13.45
N ASP A 268 -14.68 -0.79 12.59
CA ASP A 268 -14.28 -0.48 11.23
C ASP A 268 -15.49 -0.03 10.40
N ILE A 269 -16.63 -0.72 10.49
CA ILE A 269 -17.89 -0.32 9.83
C ILE A 269 -18.40 1.00 10.42
N GLY A 270 -18.35 1.16 11.74
CA GLY A 270 -18.71 2.42 12.40
C GLY A 270 -17.88 3.60 11.89
N CYS A 271 -16.57 3.39 11.67
CA CYS A 271 -15.70 4.40 11.05
C CYS A 271 -16.11 4.69 9.60
N VAL A 272 -16.44 3.68 8.78
CA VAL A 272 -16.91 3.92 7.40
C VAL A 272 -18.17 4.80 7.43
N ILE A 273 -19.16 4.47 8.26
CA ILE A 273 -20.39 5.25 8.39
C ILE A 273 -20.06 6.69 8.82
N LEU A 274 -19.21 6.86 9.83
CA LEU A 274 -18.80 8.17 10.33
C LEU A 274 -18.14 8.99 9.22
N PHE A 275 -17.16 8.44 8.50
CA PHE A 275 -16.41 9.15 7.47
C PHE A 275 -17.20 9.39 6.19
N CYS A 276 -18.29 8.65 5.95
CA CYS A 276 -19.25 8.96 4.89
C CYS A 276 -20.25 10.06 5.35
N ALA A 277 -20.72 9.99 6.58
CA ALA A 277 -21.74 10.92 7.10
C ALA A 277 -21.19 12.32 7.39
N LEU A 278 -20.01 12.44 7.99
CA LEU A 278 -19.46 13.74 8.41
C LEU A 278 -19.28 14.75 7.27
N PRO A 279 -18.74 14.39 6.09
CA PRO A 279 -18.67 15.32 4.96
C PRO A 279 -20.05 15.76 4.46
N LEU A 280 -21.05 14.87 4.48
CA LEU A 280 -22.44 15.22 4.12
C LEU A 280 -23.06 16.19 5.12
N VAL A 281 -22.84 15.98 6.41
CA VAL A 281 -23.25 16.92 7.46
C VAL A 281 -22.54 18.26 7.27
N ALA A 282 -21.22 18.26 7.05
CA ALA A 282 -20.47 19.48 6.80
C ALA A 282 -20.96 20.22 5.55
N LEU A 283 -21.36 19.51 4.50
CA LEU A 283 -21.95 20.07 3.29
C LEU A 283 -23.30 20.74 3.61
N ALA A 284 -24.19 20.07 4.34
CA ALA A 284 -25.50 20.59 4.72
C ALA A 284 -25.40 21.87 5.54
N PHE A 285 -24.39 21.98 6.42
CA PHE A 285 -24.11 23.18 7.20
C PHE A 285 -23.18 24.19 6.51
N ARG A 286 -22.86 23.99 5.21
CA ARG A 286 -21.94 24.86 4.44
C ARG A 286 -20.54 24.99 5.09
N LYS A 287 -20.06 23.92 5.71
CA LYS A 287 -18.75 23.79 6.35
C LYS A 287 -17.82 22.82 5.60
N LEU A 288 -18.09 22.55 4.35
CA LEU A 288 -17.25 21.74 3.47
C LEU A 288 -16.46 22.65 2.53
N ASP A 289 -15.13 22.51 2.57
CA ASP A 289 -14.22 23.18 1.64
C ASP A 289 -14.42 22.62 0.23
N GLY A 290 -14.91 23.47 -0.68
CA GLY A 290 -15.25 23.03 -2.03
C GLY A 290 -14.06 22.53 -2.85
N ARG A 291 -12.83 22.98 -2.56
CA ARG A 291 -11.60 22.54 -3.27
C ARG A 291 -11.35 21.06 -3.01
N LEU A 292 -11.39 20.64 -1.75
CA LEU A 292 -11.22 19.24 -1.34
C LEU A 292 -12.51 18.43 -1.50
N GLY A 293 -13.68 19.05 -1.35
CA GLY A 293 -14.99 18.42 -1.54
C GLY A 293 -15.21 17.94 -2.97
N ILE A 294 -14.79 18.73 -3.97
CA ILE A 294 -14.80 18.31 -5.37
C ILE A 294 -13.84 17.15 -5.60
N ALA A 295 -12.62 17.22 -5.05
CA ALA A 295 -11.66 16.13 -5.16
C ALA A 295 -12.20 14.84 -4.52
N MET A 296 -12.81 14.92 -3.33
CA MET A 296 -13.50 13.80 -2.70
C MET A 296 -14.58 13.20 -3.61
N ALA A 297 -15.47 14.03 -4.15
CA ALA A 297 -16.57 13.55 -5.01
C ALA A 297 -16.04 12.84 -6.27
N LEU A 298 -14.98 13.38 -6.88
CA LEU A 298 -14.29 12.73 -8.00
C LEU A 298 -13.64 11.41 -7.59
N MET A 299 -13.02 11.30 -6.40
CA MET A 299 -12.47 10.04 -5.91
C MET A 299 -13.57 9.00 -5.65
N VAL A 300 -14.72 9.39 -5.10
CA VAL A 300 -15.90 8.51 -4.97
C VAL A 300 -16.32 8.02 -6.34
N LEU A 301 -16.51 8.91 -7.31
CA LEU A 301 -16.91 8.55 -8.67
C LEU A 301 -15.90 7.58 -9.31
N LEU A 302 -14.62 7.90 -9.24
CA LEU A 302 -13.56 7.06 -9.80
C LEU A 302 -13.49 5.69 -9.14
N SER A 303 -13.72 5.57 -7.82
CA SER A 303 -13.77 4.29 -7.14
C SER A 303 -14.89 3.36 -7.64
N LEU A 304 -15.97 3.93 -8.17
CA LEU A 304 -17.08 3.18 -8.76
C LEU A 304 -16.82 2.80 -10.22
N ILE A 305 -16.10 3.65 -10.97
CA ILE A 305 -15.88 3.48 -12.41
C ILE A 305 -14.62 2.66 -12.70
N VAL A 306 -13.55 2.85 -11.92
CA VAL A 306 -12.28 2.14 -12.14
C VAL A 306 -12.48 0.64 -11.88
N PRO A 307 -11.99 -0.24 -12.76
CA PRO A 307 -12.05 -1.68 -12.54
C PRO A 307 -11.15 -2.10 -11.37
N ARG A 308 -11.51 -3.21 -10.73
CA ARG A 308 -10.73 -3.81 -9.64
C ARG A 308 -9.33 -4.22 -10.09
N HIS A 309 -9.26 -4.93 -11.22
CA HIS A 309 -8.00 -5.32 -11.84
C HIS A 309 -7.70 -4.39 -13.01
N LEU A 310 -6.55 -3.75 -12.98
CA LEU A 310 -6.13 -2.81 -14.02
C LEU A 310 -4.63 -2.96 -14.30
N GLY A 311 -4.29 -3.40 -15.53
CA GLY A 311 -2.90 -3.47 -15.98
C GLY A 311 -2.01 -4.39 -15.14
N GLY A 312 -2.55 -5.52 -14.65
CA GLY A 312 -1.83 -6.47 -13.78
C GLY A 312 -1.81 -6.09 -12.29
N GLY A 313 -2.35 -4.93 -11.91
CA GLY A 313 -2.55 -4.55 -10.51
C GLY A 313 -3.93 -4.95 -9.99
N ASP A 314 -4.00 -5.45 -8.76
CA ASP A 314 -5.26 -5.73 -8.06
C ASP A 314 -5.66 -4.57 -7.14
N TYR A 315 -6.95 -4.47 -6.81
CA TYR A 315 -7.53 -3.45 -5.93
C TYR A 315 -7.26 -1.99 -6.39
N ALA A 316 -7.30 -1.73 -7.70
CA ALA A 316 -7.06 -0.38 -8.23
C ALA A 316 -8.11 0.63 -7.75
N ASP A 317 -9.37 0.23 -7.73
CA ASP A 317 -10.53 0.99 -7.23
C ASP A 317 -10.53 1.12 -5.70
N TYR A 318 -10.21 0.04 -4.98
CA TYR A 318 -10.21 0.01 -3.51
C TYR A 318 -9.24 1.03 -2.90
N ARG A 319 -8.10 1.30 -3.57
CA ARG A 319 -7.16 2.35 -3.17
C ARG A 319 -7.79 3.73 -3.16
N LEU A 320 -8.70 4.02 -4.11
CA LEU A 320 -9.35 5.32 -4.25
C LEU A 320 -10.38 5.59 -3.16
N ILE A 321 -11.00 4.54 -2.61
CA ILE A 321 -11.97 4.67 -1.50
C ILE A 321 -11.29 5.26 -0.26
N GLY A 322 -10.12 4.74 0.12
CA GLY A 322 -9.36 5.29 1.25
C GLY A 322 -9.01 6.78 1.06
N VAL A 323 -8.65 7.17 -0.18
CA VAL A 323 -8.38 8.57 -0.53
C VAL A 323 -9.65 9.42 -0.47
N ALA A 324 -10.79 8.90 -0.94
CA ALA A 324 -12.08 9.61 -0.87
C ALA A 324 -12.47 9.92 0.58
N LEU A 325 -12.33 8.95 1.49
CA LEU A 325 -12.61 9.15 2.93
C LEU A 325 -11.63 10.15 3.56
N MET A 326 -10.34 10.06 3.21
CA MET A 326 -9.29 10.98 3.67
C MET A 326 -9.58 12.43 3.23
N LEU A 327 -9.84 12.63 1.96
CA LEU A 327 -10.15 13.97 1.41
C LEU A 327 -11.48 14.49 1.93
N GLY A 328 -12.48 13.61 2.12
CA GLY A 328 -13.76 13.97 2.72
C GLY A 328 -13.64 14.49 4.14
N ALA A 329 -12.86 13.80 4.97
CA ALA A 329 -12.55 14.24 6.33
C ALA A 329 -11.78 15.57 6.30
N LEU A 330 -10.72 15.67 5.49
CA LEU A 330 -9.89 16.87 5.36
C LEU A 330 -10.67 18.07 4.82
N ALA A 331 -11.71 17.83 4.01
CA ALA A 331 -12.57 18.89 3.47
C ALA A 331 -13.42 19.59 4.54
N ILE A 332 -13.60 19.01 5.71
CA ILE A 332 -14.41 19.60 6.78
C ILE A 332 -13.70 20.83 7.35
N ASP A 333 -14.26 22.03 7.06
CA ASP A 333 -13.78 23.32 7.57
C ASP A 333 -14.71 23.84 8.67
N TRP A 334 -14.72 23.17 9.80
CA TRP A 334 -15.53 23.55 10.95
C TRP A 334 -14.65 24.13 12.04
N ARG A 335 -14.97 25.36 12.47
CA ARG A 335 -14.36 25.96 13.65
C ARG A 335 -15.04 25.37 14.89
N ALA A 336 -14.35 24.46 15.55
CA ALA A 336 -14.86 23.74 16.70
C ALA A 336 -14.20 24.24 18.01
N PRO A 337 -14.90 24.16 19.15
CA PRO A 337 -14.29 24.42 20.45
C PRO A 337 -13.21 23.36 20.75
N LYS A 338 -12.29 23.68 21.68
CA LYS A 338 -11.13 22.81 22.00
C LYS A 338 -11.52 21.37 22.34
N TRP A 339 -12.63 21.16 23.05
CA TRP A 339 -13.10 19.83 23.39
C TRP A 339 -13.51 19.01 22.16
N ALA A 340 -14.16 19.63 21.17
CA ALA A 340 -14.57 18.96 19.95
C ALA A 340 -13.37 18.68 19.02
N MET A 341 -12.33 19.52 19.06
CA MET A 341 -11.05 19.22 18.42
C MET A 341 -10.41 17.96 19.03
N GLY A 342 -10.40 17.84 20.36
CA GLY A 342 -9.94 16.63 21.05
C GLY A 342 -10.73 15.38 20.65
N LEU A 343 -12.06 15.49 20.61
CA LEU A 343 -12.92 14.39 20.16
C LEU A 343 -12.66 13.96 18.71
N ALA A 344 -12.31 14.89 17.82
CA ALA A 344 -12.01 14.58 16.43
C ALA A 344 -10.75 13.71 16.27
N ALA A 345 -9.84 13.70 17.24
CA ALA A 345 -8.66 12.83 17.24
C ALA A 345 -8.95 11.41 17.77
N LEU A 346 -10.06 11.19 18.48
CA LEU A 346 -10.35 9.88 19.10
C LEU A 346 -10.44 8.72 18.13
N PRO A 347 -11.09 8.83 16.94
CA PRO A 347 -11.12 7.74 15.97
C PRO A 347 -9.70 7.28 15.58
N PHE A 348 -8.77 8.22 15.41
CA PHE A 348 -7.37 7.89 15.14
C PHE A 348 -6.71 7.19 16.32
N LEU A 349 -6.82 7.76 17.53
CA LEU A 349 -6.15 7.23 18.73
C LEU A 349 -6.65 5.83 19.08
N ILE A 350 -7.95 5.59 18.99
CA ILE A 350 -8.55 4.26 19.25
C ILE A 350 -8.04 3.26 18.20
N ARG A 351 -8.14 3.60 16.93
CA ARG A 351 -7.72 2.70 15.85
C ARG A 351 -6.23 2.38 15.93
N ILE A 352 -5.37 3.39 16.08
CA ILE A 352 -3.92 3.18 16.10
C ILE A 352 -3.46 2.31 17.28
N LEU A 353 -4.12 2.44 18.44
CA LEU A 353 -3.86 1.59 19.58
C LEU A 353 -4.25 0.15 19.32
N ILE A 354 -5.47 -0.10 18.81
CA ILE A 354 -5.96 -1.44 18.47
C ILE A 354 -5.06 -2.09 17.41
N THR A 355 -4.75 -1.35 16.35
CA THR A 355 -3.83 -1.83 15.28
C THR A 355 -2.45 -2.16 15.86
N GLY A 356 -1.89 -1.30 16.70
CA GLY A 356 -0.57 -1.50 17.31
C GLY A 356 -0.52 -2.73 18.20
N LEU A 357 -1.52 -2.94 19.06
CA LEU A 357 -1.61 -4.12 19.94
C LEU A 357 -1.80 -5.41 19.15
N ALA A 358 -2.67 -5.40 18.13
CA ALA A 358 -2.87 -6.54 17.24
C ALA A 358 -1.58 -6.90 16.49
N TRP A 359 -0.87 -5.89 15.96
CA TRP A 359 0.41 -6.10 15.27
C TRP A 359 1.49 -6.66 16.19
N GLN A 360 1.57 -6.19 17.44
CA GLN A 360 2.50 -6.71 18.43
C GLN A 360 2.24 -8.19 18.72
N ALA A 361 0.98 -8.58 18.94
CA ALA A 361 0.59 -9.96 19.19
C ALA A 361 0.94 -10.87 18.01
N THR A 362 0.53 -10.49 16.78
CA THR A 362 0.81 -11.26 15.56
C THR A 362 2.31 -11.31 15.25
N SER A 363 3.06 -10.23 15.49
CA SER A 363 4.52 -10.20 15.32
C SER A 363 5.24 -11.17 16.25
N THR A 364 4.69 -11.44 17.44
CA THR A 364 5.20 -12.46 18.36
C THR A 364 5.02 -13.86 17.79
N GLU A 365 3.87 -14.16 17.21
CA GLU A 365 3.61 -15.42 16.51
C GLU A 365 4.53 -15.59 15.29
N VAL A 366 4.63 -14.56 14.43
CA VAL A 366 5.55 -14.57 13.29
C VAL A 366 6.99 -14.78 13.74
N SER A 367 7.42 -14.18 14.86
CA SER A 367 8.74 -14.40 15.44
C SER A 367 8.97 -15.88 15.79
N ALA A 368 7.96 -16.56 16.33
CA ALA A 368 8.02 -17.99 16.60
C ALA A 368 8.08 -18.82 15.30
N MET A 369 7.27 -18.49 14.30
CA MET A 369 7.27 -19.16 13.00
C MET A 369 8.63 -19.04 12.30
N LEU A 370 9.24 -17.85 12.32
CA LEU A 370 10.53 -17.61 11.64
C LEU A 370 11.70 -18.40 12.25
N ARG A 371 11.58 -18.91 13.49
CA ARG A 371 12.59 -19.84 14.06
C ARG A 371 12.65 -21.15 13.27
N ALA A 372 11.56 -21.55 12.59
CA ALA A 372 11.56 -22.72 11.72
C ALA A 372 12.64 -22.66 10.63
N LEU A 373 13.00 -21.45 10.17
CA LEU A 373 14.05 -21.26 9.16
C LEU A 373 15.44 -21.69 9.63
N ASN A 374 15.67 -21.88 10.93
CA ASN A 374 16.93 -22.44 11.44
C ASN A 374 17.12 -23.91 11.02
N GLN A 375 16.04 -24.61 10.66
CA GLN A 375 16.06 -25.97 10.15
C GLN A 375 16.27 -26.04 8.63
N VAL A 376 16.23 -24.91 7.94
CA VAL A 376 16.29 -24.83 6.47
C VAL A 376 17.71 -24.49 6.03
N PRO A 377 18.37 -25.34 5.23
CA PRO A 377 19.65 -25.00 4.61
C PRO A 377 19.54 -23.82 3.65
N ARG A 378 20.66 -23.15 3.44
CA ARG A 378 20.77 -22.11 2.43
C ARG A 378 20.54 -22.68 1.02
N GLY A 379 19.72 -22.00 0.21
CA GLY A 379 19.42 -22.42 -1.16
C GLY A 379 18.38 -23.54 -1.27
N ALA A 380 17.72 -23.94 -0.17
CA ALA A 380 16.67 -24.95 -0.22
C ALA A 380 15.43 -24.47 -0.99
N LYS A 381 14.64 -25.39 -1.50
CA LYS A 381 13.32 -25.14 -2.08
C LYS A 381 12.25 -25.31 -1.01
N VAL A 382 11.52 -24.26 -0.69
CA VAL A 382 10.51 -24.24 0.37
C VAL A 382 9.13 -24.01 -0.24
N ALA A 383 8.26 -24.99 -0.12
CA ALA A 383 6.86 -24.86 -0.48
C ALA A 383 6.10 -24.27 0.73
N TYR A 384 5.63 -23.03 0.61
CA TYR A 384 4.82 -22.37 1.62
C TYR A 384 3.34 -22.56 1.33
N ALA A 385 2.63 -23.19 2.26
CA ALA A 385 1.18 -23.37 2.20
C ALA A 385 0.50 -22.56 3.30
N PHE A 386 -0.43 -21.72 2.92
CA PHE A 386 -1.17 -20.83 3.81
C PHE A 386 -2.66 -21.15 3.78
N GLU A 387 -3.23 -21.55 4.92
CA GLU A 387 -4.67 -21.68 5.07
C GLU A 387 -5.26 -20.33 5.47
N GLU A 388 -6.07 -19.74 4.60
CA GLU A 388 -6.87 -18.57 4.92
C GLU A 388 -8.32 -18.98 5.11
N VAL A 389 -8.85 -18.78 6.31
CA VAL A 389 -10.29 -18.84 6.53
C VAL A 389 -10.93 -17.60 5.92
N ARG A 390 -11.89 -17.80 5.00
CA ARG A 390 -12.61 -16.69 4.37
C ARG A 390 -13.37 -15.89 5.44
N SER A 391 -12.77 -14.80 5.86
CA SER A 391 -13.33 -13.82 6.78
C SER A 391 -13.16 -12.42 6.23
N LEU A 392 -14.09 -11.52 6.53
CA LEU A 392 -13.92 -10.11 6.26
C LEU A 392 -12.99 -9.43 7.29
N TRP A 393 -12.84 -10.00 8.46
CA TRP A 393 -11.96 -9.53 9.54
C TRP A 393 -11.31 -10.69 10.28
N PRO A 394 -10.07 -10.51 10.77
CA PRO A 394 -9.13 -9.43 10.50
C PRO A 394 -8.57 -9.43 9.07
N THR A 395 -7.74 -8.42 8.72
CA THR A 395 -7.00 -8.44 7.45
C THR A 395 -5.89 -9.50 7.53
N PRO A 396 -5.80 -10.45 6.57
CA PRO A 396 -4.78 -11.50 6.64
C PRO A 396 -3.38 -10.94 6.42
N SER A 397 -2.42 -11.31 7.28
CA SER A 397 -1.02 -10.90 7.20
C SER A 397 -0.06 -12.03 6.85
N TYR A 398 -0.53 -13.28 6.78
CA TYR A 398 0.31 -14.47 6.64
C TYR A 398 0.54 -14.91 5.19
N GLY A 399 -0.14 -14.31 4.22
CA GLY A 399 -0.13 -14.76 2.82
C GLY A 399 1.26 -14.87 2.17
N HIS A 400 2.20 -14.04 2.59
CA HIS A 400 3.55 -13.99 2.03
C HIS A 400 4.66 -14.26 3.05
N ILE A 401 4.36 -14.80 4.24
CA ILE A 401 5.38 -15.07 5.29
C ILE A 401 6.47 -16.00 4.77
N GLY A 402 6.15 -16.95 3.90
CA GLY A 402 7.14 -17.82 3.25
C GLY A 402 8.28 -17.07 2.58
N SER A 403 8.07 -15.84 2.12
CA SER A 403 9.08 -15.00 1.49
C SER A 403 10.28 -14.66 2.38
N TRP A 404 10.14 -14.77 3.72
CA TRP A 404 11.25 -14.65 4.64
C TRP A 404 12.31 -15.74 4.45
N ALA A 405 11.95 -16.92 3.90
CA ALA A 405 12.93 -17.95 3.60
C ALA A 405 13.89 -17.49 2.49
N THR A 406 13.43 -16.74 1.50
CA THR A 406 14.31 -16.13 0.50
C THR A 406 15.28 -15.13 1.14
N VAL A 407 14.79 -14.25 2.02
CA VAL A 407 15.62 -13.21 2.66
C VAL A 407 16.69 -13.82 3.60
N ARG A 408 16.35 -14.89 4.32
CA ARG A 408 17.21 -15.44 5.39
C ARG A 408 17.99 -16.68 5.00
N ARG A 409 17.55 -17.39 3.95
CA ARG A 409 18.11 -18.69 3.53
C ARG A 409 18.40 -18.77 2.03
N ASP A 410 18.27 -17.68 1.26
CA ASP A 410 18.40 -17.68 -0.21
C ASP A 410 17.50 -18.73 -0.87
N ALA A 411 16.39 -19.10 -0.22
CA ALA A 411 15.52 -20.19 -0.63
C ALA A 411 14.65 -19.82 -1.82
N LEU A 412 14.36 -20.81 -2.68
CA LEU A 412 13.26 -20.71 -3.64
C LEU A 412 11.93 -20.89 -2.90
N VAL A 413 11.01 -19.94 -3.09
CA VAL A 413 9.67 -19.98 -2.44
C VAL A 413 8.57 -19.63 -3.45
N ASN A 414 7.38 -20.17 -3.24
CA ASN A 414 6.22 -20.06 -4.13
C ASN A 414 5.26 -18.89 -3.82
N CYS A 415 5.66 -17.88 -3.06
CA CYS A 415 4.76 -16.80 -2.63
C CYS A 415 5.25 -15.40 -3.00
N HIS A 416 6.04 -15.26 -4.07
CA HIS A 416 6.54 -13.99 -4.56
C HIS A 416 5.66 -13.37 -5.65
N PHE A 417 5.68 -12.06 -5.75
CA PHE A 417 5.16 -11.31 -6.88
C PHE A 417 6.09 -11.48 -8.10
N ALA A 418 5.87 -12.51 -8.89
CA ALA A 418 6.73 -12.88 -10.00
C ALA A 418 5.94 -13.27 -11.27
N ILE A 419 4.78 -12.64 -11.49
CA ILE A 419 3.97 -12.90 -12.70
C ILE A 419 4.74 -12.38 -13.92
N PRO A 420 5.02 -13.26 -14.91
CA PRO A 420 5.74 -12.86 -16.11
C PRO A 420 5.09 -11.69 -16.86
N GLY A 421 5.89 -10.72 -17.30
CA GLY A 421 5.41 -9.51 -17.97
C GLY A 421 4.77 -8.45 -17.08
N VAL A 422 4.46 -8.77 -15.81
CA VAL A 422 3.86 -7.83 -14.83
C VAL A 422 4.90 -7.36 -13.81
N HIS A 423 5.69 -8.30 -13.29
CA HIS A 423 6.66 -8.02 -12.22
C HIS A 423 8.11 -8.04 -12.73
N MET A 424 8.96 -7.22 -12.11
CA MET A 424 10.40 -7.18 -12.41
C MET A 424 11.14 -8.40 -11.88
N LEU A 425 10.67 -8.98 -10.76
CA LEU A 425 11.16 -10.25 -10.23
C LEU A 425 10.71 -11.38 -11.15
N GLN A 426 11.64 -12.25 -11.53
CA GLN A 426 11.40 -13.43 -12.37
C GLN A 426 11.82 -14.68 -11.64
N ILE A 427 11.08 -15.77 -11.80
CA ILE A 427 11.43 -17.09 -11.29
C ILE A 427 12.02 -17.90 -12.46
N LYS A 428 13.28 -18.31 -12.33
CA LYS A 428 13.99 -19.16 -13.30
C LYS A 428 13.67 -20.64 -13.14
N ALA A 429 13.25 -21.05 -11.93
CA ALA A 429 12.84 -22.42 -11.65
C ALA A 429 11.65 -22.83 -12.53
N PRO A 430 11.62 -24.04 -13.08
CA PRO A 430 10.59 -24.45 -14.02
C PRO A 430 9.20 -24.52 -13.35
N GLY A 431 8.21 -23.95 -14.05
CA GLY A 431 6.80 -24.16 -13.79
C GLY A 431 6.10 -23.04 -13.01
N TRP A 432 4.82 -22.87 -13.36
CA TRP A 432 3.87 -21.94 -12.77
C TRP A 432 3.66 -22.14 -11.25
N LYS A 433 3.94 -23.34 -10.73
CA LYS A 433 3.79 -23.73 -9.31
C LYS A 433 4.61 -22.89 -8.32
N TRP A 434 5.58 -22.11 -8.82
CA TRP A 434 6.39 -21.21 -8.01
C TRP A 434 5.95 -19.75 -8.07
N VAL A 435 4.86 -19.44 -8.79
CA VAL A 435 4.34 -18.09 -8.98
C VAL A 435 3.12 -17.86 -8.08
N ASP A 436 3.12 -16.79 -7.27
CA ASP A 436 1.93 -16.32 -6.55
C ASP A 436 0.90 -15.74 -7.55
N PRO A 437 -0.42 -15.84 -7.31
CA PRO A 437 -1.12 -16.31 -6.09
C PRO A 437 -1.61 -17.77 -6.17
N SER A 438 -1.23 -18.54 -7.20
CA SER A 438 -1.79 -19.88 -7.46
C SER A 438 -1.57 -20.91 -6.36
N GLN A 439 -0.72 -20.59 -5.39
CA GLN A 439 -0.22 -21.52 -4.37
C GLN A 439 -0.86 -21.32 -2.98
N ARG A 440 -1.85 -20.43 -2.86
CA ARG A 440 -2.57 -20.22 -1.59
C ARG A 440 -3.83 -21.08 -1.50
N TYR A 441 -4.09 -21.62 -0.31
CA TYR A 441 -5.35 -22.27 -0.01
C TYR A 441 -6.33 -21.29 0.62
N LEU A 442 -7.41 -20.97 -0.10
CA LEU A 442 -8.54 -20.21 0.41
C LEU A 442 -9.68 -21.18 0.72
N LEU A 443 -9.87 -21.49 1.99
CA LEU A 443 -10.85 -22.47 2.41
C LEU A 443 -12.03 -21.83 3.16
N GLY A 444 -13.20 -22.42 2.98
CA GLY A 444 -14.35 -22.11 3.82
C GLY A 444 -14.17 -22.65 5.25
N PRO A 445 -14.95 -22.14 6.24
CA PRO A 445 -14.78 -22.46 7.67
C PRO A 445 -14.88 -23.97 8.01
N SER A 446 -15.53 -24.78 7.18
CA SER A 446 -15.72 -26.22 7.38
C SER A 446 -14.70 -27.12 6.71
N LYS A 447 -13.81 -26.56 5.86
CA LYS A 447 -12.84 -27.35 5.07
C LYS A 447 -11.45 -27.25 5.68
N ARG A 448 -10.72 -28.37 5.66
CA ARG A 448 -9.32 -28.47 6.06
C ARG A 448 -8.45 -28.76 4.86
N VAL A 449 -7.18 -28.34 4.90
CA VAL A 449 -6.21 -28.53 3.83
C VAL A 449 -5.73 -29.97 3.76
N ASP A 450 -5.67 -30.52 2.55
CA ASP A 450 -4.97 -31.76 2.23
C ASP A 450 -3.65 -31.41 1.52
N LEU A 451 -2.56 -31.48 2.25
CA LEU A 451 -1.23 -31.07 1.74
C LEU A 451 -0.59 -32.13 0.81
N THR A 452 -1.15 -33.35 0.72
CA THR A 452 -0.72 -34.36 -0.27
C THR A 452 -0.96 -33.87 -1.70
N LYS A 453 -1.93 -32.99 -1.89
CA LYS A 453 -2.32 -32.41 -3.18
C LYS A 453 -1.65 -31.08 -3.49
N PHE A 454 -0.81 -30.58 -2.59
CA PHE A 454 -0.16 -29.29 -2.75
C PHE A 454 0.96 -29.37 -3.80
N ALA A 455 0.73 -28.82 -4.98
CA ALA A 455 1.62 -28.97 -6.13
C ALA A 455 3.08 -28.50 -5.87
N PRO A 456 3.36 -27.38 -5.18
CA PRO A 456 4.73 -26.98 -4.87
C PRO A 456 5.48 -27.99 -4.00
N ALA A 457 4.82 -28.70 -3.08
CA ALA A 457 5.44 -29.69 -2.21
C ALA A 457 6.04 -30.85 -3.01
N LYS A 458 5.55 -31.16 -4.22
CA LYS A 458 6.09 -32.23 -5.07
C LYS A 458 7.51 -31.94 -5.62
N ALA A 459 7.98 -30.70 -5.53
CA ALA A 459 9.29 -30.29 -6.04
C ALA A 459 10.09 -29.46 -5.03
N ALA A 460 9.66 -29.43 -3.78
CA ALA A 460 10.31 -28.69 -2.69
C ALA A 460 11.05 -29.66 -1.77
N ASP A 461 12.11 -29.16 -1.13
CA ASP A 461 12.86 -29.90 -0.10
C ASP A 461 12.18 -29.80 1.26
N TYR A 462 11.41 -28.71 1.47
CA TYR A 462 10.72 -28.40 2.72
C TYR A 462 9.30 -27.93 2.44
N LEU A 463 8.38 -28.29 3.33
CA LEU A 463 7.01 -27.81 3.38
C LEU A 463 6.82 -26.96 4.63
N TRP A 464 6.53 -25.67 4.45
CA TRP A 464 6.21 -24.76 5.54
C TRP A 464 4.71 -24.42 5.49
N TYR A 465 3.99 -24.80 6.53
CA TYR A 465 2.55 -24.63 6.63
C TYR A 465 2.19 -23.62 7.73
N TYR A 466 1.19 -22.77 7.43
CA TYR A 466 0.45 -22.00 8.41
C TYR A 466 -1.04 -22.23 8.24
N GLY A 467 -1.76 -22.46 9.35
CA GLY A 467 -3.22 -22.54 9.36
C GLY A 467 -3.76 -22.61 10.78
N GLU A 468 -4.96 -22.06 10.99
CA GLU A 468 -5.62 -22.13 12.30
C GLU A 468 -5.97 -23.56 12.71
N ARG A 469 -6.02 -24.47 11.74
CA ARG A 469 -6.36 -25.88 11.91
C ARG A 469 -5.26 -26.78 11.33
N PRO A 470 -4.99 -27.94 11.95
CA PRO A 470 -4.04 -28.88 11.39
C PRO A 470 -4.56 -29.39 10.01
N PRO A 471 -3.68 -29.66 9.05
CA PRO A 471 -4.06 -30.23 7.77
C PRO A 471 -4.66 -31.65 7.95
N ILE A 472 -5.40 -32.13 6.93
CA ILE A 472 -5.99 -33.49 6.93
C ILE A 472 -4.86 -34.53 6.79
N ALA A 473 -3.91 -34.26 5.87
CA ALA A 473 -2.83 -35.18 5.58
C ALA A 473 -1.58 -34.40 5.13
N LEU A 474 -0.42 -34.97 5.38
CA LEU A 474 0.90 -34.52 4.92
C LEU A 474 1.37 -35.37 3.73
N PRO A 475 2.28 -34.86 2.87
CA PRO A 475 2.96 -35.67 1.89
C PRO A 475 3.62 -36.91 2.55
N GLU A 476 3.66 -38.02 1.83
CA GLU A 476 4.25 -39.26 2.31
C GLU A 476 5.73 -39.05 2.68
N GLY A 477 6.16 -39.60 3.83
CA GLY A 477 7.52 -39.45 4.33
C GLY A 477 7.88 -38.05 4.85
N ALA A 478 6.92 -37.13 4.96
CA ALA A 478 7.19 -35.82 5.52
C ALA A 478 7.56 -35.86 7.01
N GLU A 479 8.75 -35.37 7.35
CA GLU A 479 9.29 -35.32 8.73
C GLU A 479 9.14 -33.91 9.30
N VAL A 480 8.30 -33.71 10.33
CA VAL A 480 8.13 -32.40 10.99
C VAL A 480 9.35 -32.08 11.85
N LEU A 481 10.09 -31.03 11.49
CA LEU A 481 11.33 -30.63 12.19
C LEU A 481 11.08 -29.56 13.26
N TYR A 482 10.08 -28.71 13.07
CA TYR A 482 9.74 -27.64 14.00
C TYR A 482 8.26 -27.29 13.88
N SER A 483 7.61 -27.01 15.00
CA SER A 483 6.20 -26.61 15.02
C SER A 483 5.93 -25.51 16.05
N THR A 484 4.90 -24.74 15.78
CA THR A 484 4.25 -23.79 16.70
C THR A 484 2.77 -24.18 16.80
N LYS A 485 1.98 -23.37 17.51
CA LYS A 485 0.52 -23.62 17.61
C LYS A 485 -0.17 -23.73 16.25
N HIS A 486 0.21 -22.85 15.29
CA HIS A 486 -0.50 -22.72 14.00
C HIS A 486 0.40 -22.97 12.78
N SER A 487 1.67 -23.29 12.96
CA SER A 487 2.62 -23.47 11.86
C SER A 487 3.58 -24.61 12.14
N PHE A 488 4.01 -25.27 11.08
CA PHE A 488 5.12 -26.22 11.14
C PHE A 488 5.97 -26.13 9.87
N ILE A 489 7.22 -26.62 9.99
CA ILE A 489 8.07 -26.92 8.84
C ILE A 489 8.43 -28.40 8.85
N ALA A 490 8.27 -29.05 7.71
CA ALA A 490 8.61 -30.46 7.52
C ALA A 490 9.63 -30.59 6.37
N ARG A 491 10.58 -31.52 6.54
CA ARG A 491 11.43 -32.01 5.46
C ARG A 491 10.61 -32.97 4.60
N LEU A 492 10.77 -32.86 3.29
CA LEU A 492 10.14 -33.74 2.30
C LEU A 492 11.16 -34.74 1.77
N HIS A 493 10.79 -36.01 1.78
CA HIS A 493 11.58 -37.07 1.16
C HIS A 493 10.93 -37.44 -0.16
N HIS A 494 11.59 -37.13 -1.26
CA HIS A 494 11.16 -37.58 -2.58
C HIS A 494 11.78 -38.95 -2.87
N PRO A 495 11.04 -39.94 -3.40
CA PRO A 495 11.64 -41.14 -3.91
C PRO A 495 12.69 -40.73 -4.97
N ALA A 496 13.87 -41.36 -4.91
CA ALA A 496 14.90 -41.11 -5.91
C ALA A 496 14.27 -41.27 -7.31
N GLU A 497 14.41 -40.27 -8.18
CA GLU A 497 14.03 -40.44 -9.57
C GLU A 497 14.74 -41.67 -10.10
N PRO A 498 14.04 -42.64 -10.73
CA PRO A 498 14.70 -43.77 -11.31
C PRO A 498 15.77 -43.25 -12.27
N VAL A 499 17.02 -43.62 -12.04
CA VAL A 499 18.14 -43.32 -12.92
C VAL A 499 17.77 -43.95 -14.28
N VAL A 500 17.30 -43.15 -15.22
CA VAL A 500 17.09 -43.57 -16.59
C VAL A 500 18.50 -43.83 -17.11
N PRO A 501 18.88 -45.09 -17.41
CA PRO A 501 20.18 -45.36 -17.96
C PRO A 501 20.33 -44.56 -19.25
N PRO A 502 21.53 -44.03 -19.55
CA PRO A 502 21.74 -43.29 -20.78
C PRO A 502 21.31 -44.18 -21.94
N VAL A 503 20.39 -43.66 -22.76
CA VAL A 503 19.97 -44.34 -24.00
C VAL A 503 21.24 -44.61 -24.81
N ALA A 504 21.59 -45.88 -24.99
CA ALA A 504 22.73 -46.27 -25.78
C ALA A 504 22.58 -45.63 -27.18
N ALA A 505 23.57 -44.82 -27.57
CA ALA A 505 23.60 -44.23 -28.90
C ALA A 505 23.49 -45.34 -29.92
N SER A 506 22.41 -45.35 -30.70
CA SER A 506 22.26 -46.27 -31.83
C SER A 506 23.41 -46.02 -32.83
N PRO A 507 24.16 -46.99 -33.23
CA PRO A 507 25.13 -46.78 -34.30
C PRO A 507 24.36 -46.43 -35.59
N HIS A 508 24.62 -45.25 -36.09
CA HIS A 508 24.15 -44.90 -37.44
C HIS A 508 24.80 -45.80 -38.47
N PRO A 509 24.05 -46.25 -39.46
CA PRO A 509 24.58 -47.00 -40.57
C PRO A 509 25.42 -46.13 -41.51
#